data_a306ea58958e2927a034bb450fdbed37
#
_entry.id   a306ea58958e2927a034bb450fdbed37
#
_cell.length_a   1.000
_cell.length_b   1.000
_cell.length_c   1.000
_cell.angle_alpha   90.00
_cell.angle_beta   90.00
_cell.angle_gamma   90.00
#
_symmetry.space_group_name_H-M   'P 1'
#
loop_
_entity.id
_entity.type
_entity.pdbx_description
1 polymer ?
#
loop_
_entity_poly.entity_id
_entity_poly.type
_entity_poly.pdbx_seq_one_letter_code
_entity_poly.pdbx_strand_id
1 'polypeptide(L)'
;MRVKIWAPPARDVKSNAAVGIALTVALAMALTVGAVVLFVKYDLGAYFLLVCVVAITALCMALAVSMGRRVRRSTLIFCLDDERRLFFIDANKYADYHRGLAGYAAMQREAHRAVQTLCAPGGMLERYMAEPKSLVGLEPEITAVERLREKREHAYITCRAKYPNGRVERAKIMLVHGYEDEDLLYRELERLQVPEL
;
A
#
# COMPACT_ATOMS: atom_id res chain seq x y z
N MET A 1 -19.07 3.34 23.60
CA MET A 1 -18.36 4.22 22.61
C MET A 1 -18.63 3.64 21.24
N ARG A 2 -18.87 4.44 20.19
CA ARG A 2 -19.12 3.86 18.87
C ARG A 2 -17.78 3.47 18.24
N VAL A 3 -17.71 2.29 17.70
CA VAL A 3 -16.66 1.83 16.82
C VAL A 3 -16.42 2.86 15.72
N LYS A 4 -15.17 3.24 15.47
CA LYS A 4 -14.80 4.17 14.42
C LYS A 4 -13.97 3.45 13.34
N ILE A 5 -14.37 3.62 12.10
CA ILE A 5 -13.65 3.09 10.94
C ILE A 5 -13.16 4.27 10.11
N TRP A 6 -11.88 4.31 9.78
CA TRP A 6 -11.28 5.26 8.87
C TRP A 6 -10.95 4.57 7.56
N ALA A 7 -11.74 4.87 6.54
CA ALA A 7 -11.49 4.42 5.18
C ALA A 7 -10.47 5.36 4.51
N PRO A 8 -9.55 4.83 3.70
CA PRO A 8 -8.64 5.66 2.94
C PRO A 8 -9.43 6.55 1.97
N PRO A 9 -8.94 7.78 1.70
CA PRO A 9 -9.66 8.72 0.84
C PRO A 9 -9.88 8.10 -0.53
N ALA A 10 -11.12 8.19 -1.03
CA ALA A 10 -11.48 7.87 -2.40
C ALA A 10 -10.85 8.91 -3.33
N ARG A 11 -9.55 8.85 -3.53
CA ARG A 11 -8.92 9.60 -4.62
C ARG A 11 -9.53 9.06 -5.89
N ASP A 12 -10.03 9.96 -6.72
CA ASP A 12 -10.46 9.70 -8.08
C ASP A 12 -9.29 9.07 -8.84
N VAL A 13 -9.14 7.78 -8.65
CA VAL A 13 -8.10 6.97 -9.25
C VAL A 13 -8.57 6.71 -10.68
N LYS A 14 -8.56 7.76 -11.52
CA LYS A 14 -8.38 7.55 -12.94
C LYS A 14 -7.14 6.68 -13.03
N SER A 15 -7.38 5.42 -13.37
CA SER A 15 -6.38 4.35 -13.33
C SER A 15 -5.16 4.69 -14.20
N ASN A 16 -4.27 5.52 -13.68
CA ASN A 16 -2.99 5.83 -14.30
C ASN A 16 -2.04 4.60 -14.26
N ALA A 17 -2.45 3.52 -13.57
CA ALA A 17 -1.65 2.30 -13.54
C ALA A 17 -1.51 1.65 -14.91
N ALA A 18 -2.61 1.57 -15.69
CA ALA A 18 -2.56 1.04 -17.05
C ALA A 18 -1.69 1.93 -17.96
N VAL A 19 -1.83 3.25 -17.84
CA VAL A 19 -0.99 4.22 -18.56
C VAL A 19 0.47 4.09 -18.14
N GLY A 20 0.73 3.96 -16.82
CA GLY A 20 2.08 3.77 -16.30
C GLY A 20 2.74 2.48 -16.80
N ILE A 21 2.00 1.37 -16.88
CA ILE A 21 2.49 0.10 -17.42
C ILE A 21 2.77 0.26 -18.92
N ALA A 22 1.84 0.83 -19.70
CA ALA A 22 2.02 1.03 -21.12
C ALA A 22 3.24 1.91 -21.40
N LEU A 23 3.44 2.97 -20.62
CA LEU A 23 4.58 3.88 -20.74
C LEU A 23 5.91 3.18 -20.38
N THR A 24 5.90 2.33 -19.36
CA THR A 24 7.08 1.52 -18.97
C THR A 24 7.46 0.54 -20.07
N VAL A 25 6.48 -0.16 -20.65
CA VAL A 25 6.71 -1.09 -21.76
C VAL A 25 7.21 -0.36 -22.99
N ALA A 26 6.60 0.76 -23.35
CA ALA A 26 7.04 1.57 -24.48
C ALA A 26 8.47 2.10 -24.29
N LEU A 27 8.81 2.56 -23.09
CA LEU A 27 10.16 3.00 -22.75
C LEU A 27 11.17 1.85 -22.84
N ALA A 28 10.84 0.68 -22.31
CA ALA A 28 11.70 -0.50 -22.37
C ALA A 28 11.96 -0.92 -23.85
N MET A 29 10.92 -0.91 -24.68
CA MET A 29 11.04 -1.20 -26.09
C MET A 29 11.93 -0.17 -26.82
N ALA A 30 11.70 1.12 -26.58
CA ALA A 30 12.51 2.18 -27.18
C ALA A 30 13.99 2.09 -26.78
N LEU A 31 14.28 1.82 -25.52
CA LEU A 31 15.66 1.62 -25.02
C LEU A 31 16.31 0.38 -25.63
N THR A 32 15.56 -0.72 -25.79
CA THR A 32 16.06 -1.95 -26.41
C THR A 32 16.40 -1.72 -27.87
N VAL A 33 15.48 -1.08 -28.62
CA VAL A 33 15.74 -0.74 -30.06
C VAL A 33 16.94 0.19 -30.17
N GLY A 34 17.01 1.23 -29.32
CA GLY A 34 18.15 2.15 -29.30
C GLY A 34 19.48 1.44 -29.03
N ALA A 35 19.51 0.53 -28.06
CA ALA A 35 20.71 -0.27 -27.76
C ALA A 35 21.15 -1.15 -28.93
N VAL A 36 20.21 -1.78 -29.62
CA VAL A 36 20.49 -2.61 -30.81
C VAL A 36 21.05 -1.75 -31.97
N VAL A 37 20.41 -0.59 -32.21
CA VAL A 37 20.89 0.34 -33.27
C VAL A 37 22.33 0.83 -33.00
N LEU A 38 22.60 1.20 -31.74
CA LEU A 38 23.95 1.62 -31.32
C LEU A 38 24.96 0.49 -31.46
N PHE A 39 24.58 -0.73 -31.05
CA PHE A 39 25.42 -1.92 -31.20
C PHE A 39 25.82 -2.15 -32.66
N VAL A 40 24.83 -2.11 -33.57
CA VAL A 40 25.07 -2.36 -35.00
C VAL A 40 25.87 -1.22 -35.65
N LYS A 41 25.55 0.05 -35.29
CA LYS A 41 26.20 1.22 -35.91
C LYS A 41 27.66 1.40 -35.52
N TYR A 42 28.00 1.06 -34.27
CA TYR A 42 29.33 1.33 -33.72
C TYR A 42 30.14 0.06 -33.45
N ASP A 43 29.67 -1.11 -33.93
CA ASP A 43 30.30 -2.43 -33.75
C ASP A 43 30.74 -2.69 -32.29
N LEU A 44 29.83 -2.35 -31.36
CA LEU A 44 30.09 -2.47 -29.94
C LEU A 44 30.10 -3.95 -29.56
N GLY A 45 31.05 -4.37 -28.74
CA GLY A 45 31.18 -5.77 -28.32
C GLY A 45 29.96 -6.29 -27.54
N ALA A 46 29.81 -7.61 -27.47
CA ALA A 46 28.67 -8.28 -26.78
C ALA A 46 28.45 -7.83 -25.32
N TYR A 47 29.48 -7.39 -24.64
CA TYR A 47 29.38 -6.81 -23.31
C TYR A 47 28.47 -5.59 -23.24
N PHE A 48 28.45 -4.76 -24.29
CA PHE A 48 27.56 -3.60 -24.35
C PHE A 48 26.08 -4.01 -24.27
N LEU A 49 25.68 -5.02 -25.04
CA LEU A 49 24.31 -5.52 -25.05
C LEU A 49 23.94 -6.12 -23.68
N LEU A 50 24.84 -6.86 -23.06
CA LEU A 50 24.62 -7.42 -21.72
C LEU A 50 24.35 -6.31 -20.70
N VAL A 51 25.17 -5.27 -20.67
CA VAL A 51 25.00 -4.12 -19.77
C VAL A 51 23.67 -3.42 -20.02
N CYS A 52 23.29 -3.20 -21.29
CA CYS A 52 22.00 -2.59 -21.63
C CYS A 52 20.81 -3.42 -21.13
N VAL A 53 20.83 -4.74 -21.33
CA VAL A 53 19.76 -5.64 -20.88
C VAL A 53 19.63 -5.59 -19.36
N VAL A 54 20.74 -5.66 -18.63
CA VAL A 54 20.73 -5.58 -17.16
C VAL A 54 20.19 -4.23 -16.69
N ALA A 55 20.63 -3.12 -17.29
CA ALA A 55 20.16 -1.78 -16.95
C ALA A 55 18.66 -1.59 -17.21
N ILE A 56 18.16 -2.03 -18.37
CA ILE A 56 16.73 -1.95 -18.71
C ILE A 56 15.90 -2.80 -17.74
N THR A 57 16.36 -4.01 -17.42
CA THR A 57 15.66 -4.90 -16.48
C THR A 57 15.62 -4.28 -15.08
N ALA A 58 16.73 -3.73 -14.59
CA ALA A 58 16.79 -3.05 -13.31
C ALA A 58 15.85 -1.84 -13.25
N LEU A 59 15.80 -1.04 -14.32
CA LEU A 59 14.88 0.10 -14.45
C LEU A 59 13.42 -0.35 -14.40
N CYS A 60 13.04 -1.38 -15.15
CA CYS A 60 11.70 -1.93 -15.16
C CYS A 60 11.29 -2.45 -13.77
N MET A 61 12.19 -3.16 -13.06
CA MET A 61 11.94 -3.61 -11.70
C MET A 61 11.76 -2.45 -10.74
N ALA A 62 12.59 -1.42 -10.80
CA ALA A 62 12.46 -0.23 -9.95
C ALA A 62 11.13 0.48 -10.16
N LEU A 63 10.68 0.63 -11.41
CA LEU A 63 9.37 1.21 -11.75
C LEU A 63 8.23 0.35 -11.24
N ALA A 64 8.27 -0.96 -11.42
CA ALA A 64 7.25 -1.90 -10.93
C ALA A 64 7.12 -1.85 -9.40
N VAL A 65 8.24 -1.86 -8.67
CA VAL A 65 8.26 -1.72 -7.20
C VAL A 65 7.69 -0.37 -6.76
N SER A 66 8.04 0.71 -7.45
CA SER A 66 7.53 2.05 -7.18
C SER A 66 6.01 2.14 -7.35
N MET A 67 5.47 1.53 -8.42
CA MET A 67 4.03 1.45 -8.66
C MET A 67 3.32 0.61 -7.60
N GLY A 68 3.86 -0.56 -7.26
CA GLY A 68 3.30 -1.42 -6.21
C GLY A 68 3.24 -0.72 -4.84
N ARG A 69 4.25 0.08 -4.50
CA ARG A 69 4.24 0.89 -3.28
C ARG A 69 3.14 1.95 -3.30
N ARG A 70 2.87 2.60 -4.44
CA ARG A 70 1.80 3.61 -4.56
C ARG A 70 0.42 2.99 -4.34
N VAL A 71 0.16 1.81 -4.87
CA VAL A 71 -1.13 1.13 -4.68
C VAL A 71 -1.35 0.74 -3.23
N ARG A 72 -0.36 0.16 -2.56
CA ARG A 72 -0.45 -0.22 -1.15
C ARG A 72 -0.76 0.95 -0.20
N ARG A 73 -0.42 2.17 -0.60
CA ARG A 73 -0.62 3.38 0.22
C ARG A 73 -2.09 3.76 0.41
N SER A 74 -2.95 3.41 -0.54
CA SER A 74 -4.37 3.82 -0.55
C SER A 74 -5.32 2.72 -0.08
N THR A 75 -4.81 1.66 0.56
CA THR A 75 -5.59 0.48 0.92
C THR A 75 -5.61 0.18 2.42
N LEU A 76 -5.00 1.03 3.22
CA LEU A 76 -4.99 0.86 4.68
C LEU A 76 -6.28 1.42 5.28
N ILE A 77 -6.95 0.58 6.05
CA ILE A 77 -8.13 0.93 6.82
C ILE A 77 -7.73 0.89 8.29
N PHE A 78 -8.12 1.91 9.05
CA PHE A 78 -7.91 1.92 10.50
C PHE A 78 -9.24 1.74 11.21
N CYS A 79 -9.22 0.99 12.30
CA CYS A 79 -10.41 0.68 13.08
C CYS A 79 -10.10 0.87 14.56
N LEU A 80 -10.98 1.59 15.26
CA LEU A 80 -10.94 1.76 16.70
C LEU A 80 -12.11 0.99 17.30
N ASP A 81 -11.83 0.10 18.25
CA ASP A 81 -12.86 -0.65 18.96
C ASP A 81 -13.38 0.09 20.22
N ASP A 82 -14.35 -0.49 20.89
CA ASP A 82 -14.96 0.07 22.11
C ASP A 82 -13.97 0.14 23.28
N GLU A 83 -12.92 -0.68 23.27
CA GLU A 83 -11.84 -0.68 24.27
C GLU A 83 -10.71 0.29 23.91
N ARG A 84 -10.90 1.13 22.87
CA ARG A 84 -9.91 2.06 22.33
C ARG A 84 -8.62 1.39 21.86
N ARG A 85 -8.73 0.16 21.35
CA ARG A 85 -7.64 -0.52 20.65
C ARG A 85 -7.69 -0.13 19.19
N LEU A 86 -6.54 0.22 18.64
CA LEU A 86 -6.39 0.65 17.25
C LEU A 86 -5.84 -0.51 16.40
N PHE A 87 -6.59 -0.88 15.38
CA PHE A 87 -6.23 -1.91 14.41
C PHE A 87 -5.97 -1.30 13.04
N PHE A 88 -5.14 -1.95 12.23
CA PHE A 88 -4.99 -1.57 10.83
C PHE A 88 -5.17 -2.78 9.91
N ILE A 89 -5.89 -2.58 8.83
CA ILE A 89 -6.27 -3.59 7.86
C ILE A 89 -5.73 -3.20 6.51
N ASP A 90 -4.96 -4.07 5.88
CA ASP A 90 -4.54 -3.90 4.48
C ASP A 90 -5.57 -4.56 3.57
N ALA A 91 -6.45 -3.74 2.97
CA ALA A 91 -7.50 -4.21 2.07
C ALA A 91 -6.96 -4.97 0.84
N ASN A 92 -5.67 -4.81 0.51
CA ASN A 92 -5.06 -5.61 -0.55
C ASN A 92 -5.09 -7.12 -0.27
N LYS A 93 -5.14 -7.52 1.00
CA LYS A 93 -5.23 -8.95 1.36
C LYS A 93 -6.57 -9.58 0.95
N TYR A 94 -7.60 -8.76 0.81
CA TYR A 94 -8.97 -9.15 0.47
C TYR A 94 -9.33 -8.88 -0.99
N ALA A 95 -8.38 -8.39 -1.78
CA ALA A 95 -8.59 -8.13 -3.20
C ALA A 95 -8.31 -9.39 -4.01
N ASP A 96 -9.21 -9.72 -4.91
CA ASP A 96 -9.03 -10.80 -5.88
C ASP A 96 -8.09 -10.35 -7.00
N TYR A 97 -6.85 -10.81 -6.95
CA TYR A 97 -5.87 -10.49 -7.97
C TYR A 97 -5.83 -11.56 -9.07
N HIS A 98 -6.16 -11.16 -10.27
CA HIS A 98 -5.88 -12.00 -11.44
C HIS A 98 -4.39 -11.97 -11.77
N ARG A 99 -3.84 -13.13 -12.14
CA ARG A 99 -2.44 -13.25 -12.53
C ARG A 99 -2.20 -12.59 -13.90
N GLY A 100 -1.01 -12.01 -14.09
CA GLY A 100 -0.57 -11.43 -15.37
C GLY A 100 -0.68 -9.91 -15.44
N LEU A 101 -0.29 -9.34 -16.58
CA LEU A 101 -0.25 -7.88 -16.81
C LEU A 101 -1.63 -7.21 -16.67
N ALA A 102 -2.69 -7.89 -17.12
CA ALA A 102 -4.06 -7.40 -16.99
C ALA A 102 -4.51 -7.34 -15.52
N GLY A 103 -4.15 -8.35 -14.71
CA GLY A 103 -4.41 -8.37 -13.27
C GLY A 103 -3.65 -7.26 -12.54
N TYR A 104 -2.41 -6.98 -12.93
CA TYR A 104 -1.65 -5.87 -12.37
C TYR A 104 -2.26 -4.50 -12.72
N ALA A 105 -2.75 -4.33 -13.94
CA ALA A 105 -3.46 -3.10 -14.34
C ALA A 105 -4.80 -2.93 -13.60
N ALA A 106 -5.47 -4.04 -13.25
CA ALA A 106 -6.71 -4.04 -12.47
C ALA A 106 -6.46 -3.86 -10.96
N MET A 107 -5.25 -4.12 -10.47
CA MET A 107 -4.90 -4.17 -9.03
C MET A 107 -5.41 -2.95 -8.25
N GLN A 108 -5.31 -1.76 -8.80
CA GLN A 108 -5.76 -0.53 -8.15
C GLN A 108 -7.29 -0.48 -7.99
N ARG A 109 -8.02 -0.94 -9.02
CA ARG A 109 -9.50 -0.97 -8.99
C ARG A 109 -9.99 -2.03 -8.02
N GLU A 110 -9.37 -3.20 -8.02
CA GLU A 110 -9.73 -4.30 -7.13
C GLU A 110 -9.44 -3.95 -5.66
N ALA A 111 -8.29 -3.33 -5.39
CA ALA A 111 -7.97 -2.84 -4.06
C ALA A 111 -8.97 -1.78 -3.58
N HIS A 112 -9.40 -0.87 -4.46
CA HIS A 112 -10.41 0.13 -4.12
C HIS A 112 -11.79 -0.50 -3.89
N ARG A 113 -12.20 -1.47 -4.70
CA ARG A 113 -13.43 -2.24 -4.48
C ARG A 113 -13.39 -2.99 -3.15
N ALA A 114 -12.24 -3.61 -2.81
CA ALA A 114 -12.08 -4.26 -1.53
C ALA A 114 -12.27 -3.29 -0.35
N VAL A 115 -11.70 -2.07 -0.43
CA VAL A 115 -11.95 -1.02 0.56
C VAL A 115 -13.43 -0.69 0.66
N GLN A 116 -14.09 -0.44 -0.47
CA GLN A 116 -15.53 -0.12 -0.48
C GLN A 116 -16.38 -1.23 0.13
N THR A 117 -16.10 -2.49 -0.22
CA THR A 117 -16.84 -3.65 0.30
C THR A 117 -16.63 -3.83 1.80
N LEU A 118 -15.39 -3.65 2.28
CA LEU A 118 -15.05 -3.78 3.70
C LEU A 118 -15.68 -2.66 4.54
N CYS A 119 -15.69 -1.42 4.04
CA CYS A 119 -16.19 -0.25 4.74
C CYS A 119 -17.67 0.05 4.49
N ALA A 120 -18.38 -0.76 3.70
CA ALA A 120 -19.80 -0.55 3.42
C ALA A 120 -20.64 -0.62 4.72
N PRO A 121 -21.70 0.20 4.85
CA PRO A 121 -22.65 0.07 5.95
C PRO A 121 -23.22 -1.36 6.04
N GLY A 122 -23.20 -1.97 7.22
CA GLY A 122 -23.50 -3.40 7.40
C GLY A 122 -22.46 -4.35 6.82
N GLY A 123 -21.33 -3.83 6.39
CA GLY A 123 -20.23 -4.57 5.80
C GLY A 123 -19.48 -5.46 6.79
N MET A 124 -18.48 -6.15 6.26
CA MET A 124 -17.71 -7.13 7.04
C MET A 124 -17.04 -6.50 8.26
N LEU A 125 -16.46 -5.30 8.12
CA LEU A 125 -15.79 -4.61 9.22
C LEU A 125 -16.75 -4.19 10.32
N GLU A 126 -17.90 -3.61 9.97
CA GLU A 126 -18.89 -3.20 10.97
C GLU A 126 -19.42 -4.40 11.77
N ARG A 127 -19.64 -5.54 11.10
CA ARG A 127 -20.03 -6.80 11.77
C ARG A 127 -18.94 -7.30 12.72
N TYR A 128 -17.70 -7.30 12.27
CA TYR A 128 -16.56 -7.73 13.10
C TYR A 128 -16.37 -6.82 14.32
N MET A 129 -16.66 -5.53 14.19
CA MET A 129 -16.52 -4.59 15.30
C MET A 129 -17.73 -4.59 16.25
N ALA A 130 -18.89 -5.08 15.81
CA ALA A 130 -20.05 -5.33 16.66
C ALA A 130 -19.84 -6.55 17.59
N GLU A 131 -18.98 -7.49 17.20
CA GLU A 131 -18.64 -8.68 17.99
C GLU A 131 -17.21 -8.57 18.53
N PRO A 132 -17.01 -8.16 19.80
CA PRO A 132 -15.67 -7.87 20.35
C PRO A 132 -14.69 -9.05 20.36
N LYS A 133 -15.15 -10.28 20.09
CA LYS A 133 -14.31 -11.48 20.00
C LYS A 133 -13.72 -11.72 18.60
N SER A 134 -14.22 -11.07 17.57
CA SER A 134 -13.89 -11.42 16.19
C SER A 134 -12.68 -10.67 15.60
N LEU A 135 -12.40 -9.46 16.07
CA LEU A 135 -11.19 -8.72 15.64
C LEU A 135 -9.92 -9.16 16.36
N VAL A 136 -10.05 -9.58 17.61
CA VAL A 136 -8.94 -10.14 18.39
C VAL A 136 -8.53 -11.49 17.80
N GLY A 137 -7.92 -11.49 16.68
CA GLY A 137 -7.45 -12.73 16.06
C GLY A 137 -7.29 -12.66 14.53
N LEU A 138 -7.81 -11.61 13.91
CA LEU A 138 -7.79 -11.50 12.44
C LEU A 138 -6.83 -10.43 11.92
N GLU A 139 -6.65 -9.30 12.62
CA GLU A 139 -5.88 -8.17 12.12
C GLU A 139 -4.89 -7.62 13.14
N PRO A 140 -3.77 -7.03 12.71
CA PRO A 140 -2.78 -6.50 13.63
C PRO A 140 -3.32 -5.31 14.42
N GLU A 141 -3.13 -5.37 15.74
CA GLU A 141 -3.37 -4.28 16.69
C GLU A 141 -2.11 -3.40 16.82
N ILE A 142 -2.26 -2.09 16.77
CA ILE A 142 -1.18 -1.15 17.07
C ILE A 142 -1.07 -1.01 18.58
N THR A 143 -0.05 -1.60 19.17
CA THR A 143 0.16 -1.56 20.63
C THR A 143 1.00 -0.37 21.08
N ALA A 144 1.90 0.11 20.24
CA ALA A 144 2.75 1.28 20.52
C ALA A 144 3.21 1.93 19.22
N VAL A 145 3.26 3.26 19.20
CA VAL A 145 3.83 4.04 18.09
C VAL A 145 5.22 4.50 18.51
N GLU A 146 6.26 4.03 17.83
CA GLU A 146 7.66 4.40 18.11
C GLU A 146 8.03 5.71 17.42
N ARG A 147 7.49 5.96 16.25
CA ARG A 147 7.81 7.13 15.45
C ARG A 147 6.68 7.50 14.51
N LEU A 148 6.29 8.78 14.55
CA LEU A 148 5.37 9.39 13.60
C LEU A 148 6.14 10.48 12.84
N ARG A 149 6.24 10.35 11.51
CA ARG A 149 6.89 11.33 10.63
C ARG A 149 5.89 11.80 9.60
N GLU A 150 5.42 13.01 9.76
CA GLU A 150 4.54 13.66 8.82
C GLU A 150 5.32 14.24 7.64
N LYS A 151 4.75 14.12 6.44
CA LYS A 151 5.17 14.73 5.20
C LYS A 151 3.95 15.35 4.52
N ARG A 152 4.17 16.21 3.54
CA ARG A 152 3.11 16.96 2.84
C ARG A 152 1.93 16.10 2.32
N GLU A 153 2.16 14.89 1.88
CA GLU A 153 1.12 14.03 1.25
C GLU A 153 0.81 12.75 2.05
N HIS A 154 1.62 12.44 3.05
CA HIS A 154 1.51 11.19 3.81
C HIS A 154 2.30 11.25 5.11
N ALA A 155 1.97 10.41 6.06
CA ALA A 155 2.76 10.19 7.26
C ALA A 155 3.34 8.77 7.29
N TYR A 156 4.55 8.63 7.82
CA TYR A 156 5.17 7.34 8.11
C TYR A 156 5.01 7.04 9.58
N ILE A 157 4.42 5.90 9.88
CA ILE A 157 4.21 5.40 11.23
C ILE A 157 5.12 4.19 11.41
N THR A 158 6.02 4.24 12.39
CA THR A 158 6.73 3.06 12.85
C THR A 158 6.09 2.65 14.17
N CYS A 159 5.53 1.46 14.25
CA CYS A 159 4.77 0.99 15.39
C CYS A 159 5.11 -0.45 15.73
N ARG A 160 4.75 -0.87 16.93
CA ARG A 160 4.66 -2.28 17.32
C ARG A 160 3.27 -2.77 17.04
N ALA A 161 3.17 -3.80 16.23
CA ALA A 161 1.93 -4.43 15.84
C ALA A 161 1.85 -5.84 16.43
N LYS A 162 0.76 -6.12 17.14
CA LYS A 162 0.45 -7.44 17.66
C LYS A 162 -0.42 -8.16 16.63
N TYR A 163 0.09 -9.26 16.11
CA TYR A 163 -0.58 -10.08 15.10
C TYR A 163 -1.50 -11.13 15.77
N PRO A 164 -2.44 -11.73 15.01
CA PRO A 164 -3.36 -12.75 15.50
C PRO A 164 -2.68 -13.96 16.15
N ASN A 165 -1.46 -14.29 15.72
CA ASN A 165 -0.65 -15.38 16.30
C ASN A 165 0.04 -15.01 17.64
N GLY A 166 -0.29 -13.84 18.21
CA GLY A 166 0.29 -13.33 19.44
C GLY A 166 1.69 -12.70 19.30
N ARG A 167 2.30 -12.75 18.11
CA ARG A 167 3.61 -12.11 17.89
C ARG A 167 3.48 -10.60 17.82
N VAL A 168 4.42 -9.92 18.47
CA VAL A 168 4.57 -8.47 18.38
C VAL A 168 5.77 -8.15 17.51
N GLU A 169 5.53 -7.51 16.38
CA GLU A 169 6.56 -7.18 15.42
C GLU A 169 6.57 -5.68 15.13
N ARG A 170 7.72 -5.18 14.70
CA ARG A 170 7.87 -3.81 14.26
C ARG A 170 7.31 -3.64 12.86
N ALA A 171 6.26 -2.85 12.72
CA ALA A 171 5.61 -2.53 11.45
C ALA A 171 5.94 -1.10 11.01
N LYS A 172 6.11 -0.91 9.70
CA LYS A 172 6.19 0.41 9.08
C LYS A 172 4.97 0.59 8.20
N ILE A 173 4.14 1.55 8.57
CA ILE A 173 2.88 1.86 7.92
C ILE A 173 3.00 3.23 7.29
N MET A 174 2.38 3.42 6.14
CA MET A 174 2.26 4.72 5.51
C MET A 174 0.80 5.12 5.46
N LEU A 175 0.46 6.18 6.15
CA LEU A 175 -0.84 6.81 6.16
C LEU A 175 -0.85 7.93 5.11
N VAL A 176 -1.82 7.90 4.20
CA VAL A 176 -2.04 8.96 3.20
C VAL A 176 -2.98 9.98 3.81
N HIS A 177 -2.73 11.29 3.63
CA HIS A 177 -3.64 12.32 4.11
C HIS A 177 -4.99 12.30 3.38
N GLY A 178 -6.04 12.70 4.10
CA GLY A 178 -7.40 12.83 3.58
C GLY A 178 -8.38 11.77 4.07
N TYR A 179 -8.09 11.09 5.18
CA TYR A 179 -9.08 10.29 5.90
C TYR A 179 -10.17 11.19 6.48
N GLU A 180 -11.39 10.67 6.55
CA GLU A 180 -12.46 11.37 7.26
C GLU A 180 -12.14 11.41 8.76
N ASP A 181 -12.23 12.58 9.39
CA ASP A 181 -11.81 12.82 10.78
C ASP A 181 -10.35 12.40 11.06
N GLU A 182 -9.45 12.72 10.16
CA GLU A 182 -8.03 12.37 10.25
C GLU A 182 -7.39 12.86 11.55
N ASP A 183 -7.78 14.02 12.05
CA ASP A 183 -7.30 14.58 13.33
C ASP A 183 -7.57 13.65 14.51
N LEU A 184 -8.69 12.95 14.50
CA LEU A 184 -9.02 11.96 15.54
C LEU A 184 -8.09 10.74 15.44
N LEU A 185 -7.81 10.29 14.23
CA LEU A 185 -6.85 9.19 13.99
C LEU A 185 -5.46 9.56 14.50
N TYR A 186 -5.00 10.79 14.21
CA TYR A 186 -3.72 11.28 14.71
C TYR A 186 -3.67 11.33 16.24
N ARG A 187 -4.71 11.82 16.89
CA ARG A 187 -4.81 11.82 18.38
C ARG A 187 -4.71 10.41 18.97
N GLU A 188 -5.33 9.42 18.35
CA GLU A 188 -5.24 8.04 18.83
C GLU A 188 -3.83 7.45 18.56
N LEU A 189 -3.17 7.80 17.47
CA LEU A 189 -1.78 7.42 17.20
C LEU A 189 -0.82 8.09 18.18
N GLU A 190 -1.00 9.38 18.49
CA GLU A 190 -0.21 10.12 19.49
C GLU A 190 -0.41 9.55 20.90
N ARG A 191 -1.65 9.15 21.27
CA ARG A 191 -1.92 8.49 22.54
C ARG A 191 -1.11 7.20 22.71
N LEU A 192 -0.85 6.50 21.63
CA LEU A 192 -0.06 5.25 21.62
C LEU A 192 1.44 5.52 21.46
N GLN A 193 1.85 6.79 21.34
CA GLN A 193 3.26 7.14 21.17
C GLN A 193 4.03 6.90 22.46
N VAL A 194 5.08 6.10 22.37
CA VAL A 194 6.03 5.87 23.45
C VAL A 194 7.00 7.05 23.45
N PRO A 195 7.21 7.75 24.59
CA PRO A 195 8.22 8.79 24.65
C PRO A 195 9.58 8.22 24.22
N GLU A 196 10.26 8.93 23.32
CA GLU A 196 11.64 8.57 22.96
C GLU A 196 12.51 8.68 24.24
N LEU A 197 13.01 7.54 24.70
CA LEU A 197 14.01 7.46 25.78
C LEU A 197 15.36 7.87 25.27
#